data_9ee436ddd44a78d649250c5c56d306ea
#
_entry.id   9ee436ddd44a78d649250c5c56d306ea
#
_cell.length_a   1.000
_cell.length_b   1.000
_cell.length_c   1.000
_cell.angle_alpha   90.00
_cell.angle_beta   90.00
_cell.angle_gamma   90.00
#
_symmetry.space_group_name_H-M   'P 1'
#
loop_
_entity.id
_entity.type
_entity.pdbx_description
1 polymer ?
#
loop_
_entity_poly.entity_id
_entity_poly.type
_entity_poly.pdbx_seq_one_letter_code
_entity_poly.pdbx_strand_id
1 'polypeptide(L)'
;MLLASSARSAYRTSGLGHRAASAIASKYSKAVFGAALSKSPQILTQVHTELSNVSKAIQTNEEIRTFVNNPTLSLQERNKGLQALFAKLEGTGPKKEKLSDISKNFFGLLSENGRLGEVEGVIEDFSELVAQHKGELTVTVTSATPLGRDILTRLETTLKQSKAARAAKIVKISNKVR
;
A
#
# COMPACT_ATOMS: atom_id res chain seq x y z
N MET A 1 14.34 49.49 22.67
CA MET A 1 14.18 48.03 22.78
C MET A 1 13.02 47.60 21.91
N LEU A 2 13.28 47.09 20.74
CA LEU A 2 12.25 46.63 19.77
C LEU A 2 12.31 45.13 19.73
N LEU A 3 11.27 44.47 20.23
CA LEU A 3 11.08 43.03 20.20
C LEU A 3 10.55 42.64 18.81
N ALA A 4 11.41 42.02 17.98
CA ALA A 4 11.01 41.43 16.71
C ALA A 4 10.32 40.12 16.98
N SER A 5 8.99 40.09 16.83
CA SER A 5 8.17 38.88 16.81
C SER A 5 8.36 38.15 15.48
N SER A 6 9.10 37.07 15.51
CA SER A 6 9.28 36.17 14.35
C SER A 6 8.02 35.29 14.20
N ALA A 7 7.11 35.69 13.34
CA ALA A 7 5.98 34.89 12.93
C ALA A 7 6.49 33.73 12.04
N ARG A 8 6.57 32.51 12.61
CA ARG A 8 6.78 31.29 11.85
C ARG A 8 5.49 30.98 11.08
N SER A 9 5.47 31.35 9.79
CA SER A 9 4.44 30.93 8.86
C SER A 9 4.52 29.42 8.70
N ALA A 10 3.60 28.70 9.34
CA ALA A 10 3.41 27.27 9.10
C ALA A 10 2.71 27.12 7.76
N TYR A 11 3.47 26.84 6.71
CA TYR A 11 2.92 26.36 5.44
C TYR A 11 2.27 24.99 5.68
N ARG A 12 0.96 25.00 5.95
CA ARG A 12 0.14 23.80 5.83
C ARG A 12 0.05 23.47 4.34
N THR A 13 0.94 22.59 3.87
CA THR A 13 0.75 21.94 2.59
C THR A 13 -0.48 21.05 2.73
N SER A 14 -1.61 21.51 2.19
CA SER A 14 -2.77 20.68 1.96
C SER A 14 -2.37 19.65 0.92
N GLY A 15 -1.90 18.49 1.38
CA GLY A 15 -1.57 17.34 0.54
C GLY A 15 -2.82 16.88 -0.18
N LEU A 16 -2.90 17.22 -1.46
CA LEU A 16 -3.92 16.76 -2.37
C LEU A 16 -3.86 15.24 -2.51
N GLY A 17 -4.84 14.56 -1.92
CA GLY A 17 -5.32 13.28 -2.42
C GLY A 17 -4.60 12.01 -2.02
N HIS A 18 -3.66 11.99 -1.08
CA HIS A 18 -3.42 10.78 -0.31
C HIS A 18 -4.53 10.69 0.73
N ARG A 19 -5.43 9.70 0.62
CA ARG A 19 -6.15 9.22 1.79
C ARG A 19 -5.06 8.93 2.80
N ALA A 20 -4.97 9.75 3.85
CA ALA A 20 -4.13 9.43 4.98
C ALA A 20 -4.58 8.03 5.41
N ALA A 21 -3.67 7.05 5.30
CA ALA A 21 -3.96 5.72 5.78
C ALA A 21 -4.53 5.86 7.18
N SER A 22 -5.63 5.19 7.44
CA SER A 22 -6.24 5.34 8.76
C SER A 22 -5.20 4.91 9.80
N ALA A 23 -5.19 5.53 10.96
CA ALA A 23 -4.26 5.13 12.03
C ALA A 23 -4.39 3.64 12.37
N ILE A 24 -5.53 3.06 12.03
CA ILE A 24 -5.84 1.63 12.14
C ILE A 24 -5.12 0.85 11.05
N ALA A 25 -5.21 1.27 9.78
CA ALA A 25 -4.52 0.62 8.67
C ALA A 25 -3.00 0.57 8.93
N SER A 26 -2.42 1.68 9.42
CA SER A 26 -1.00 1.74 9.76
C SER A 26 -0.58 0.78 10.90
N LYS A 27 -1.46 0.49 11.86
CA LYS A 27 -1.17 -0.52 12.88
C LYS A 27 -1.15 -1.94 12.31
N TYR A 28 -2.13 -2.26 11.48
CA TYR A 28 -2.21 -3.58 10.84
C TYR A 28 -1.05 -3.80 9.86
N SER A 29 -0.73 -2.83 9.03
CA SER A 29 0.38 -2.94 8.07
C SER A 29 1.72 -3.18 8.76
N LYS A 30 2.01 -2.47 9.84
CA LYS A 30 3.22 -2.68 10.66
C LYS A 30 3.24 -4.06 11.32
N ALA A 31 2.10 -4.53 11.83
CA ALA A 31 2.00 -5.86 12.45
C ALA A 31 2.26 -6.98 11.42
N VAL A 32 1.63 -6.90 10.24
CA VAL A 32 1.86 -7.87 9.15
C VAL A 32 3.30 -7.82 8.65
N PHE A 33 3.86 -6.62 8.50
CA PHE A 33 5.25 -6.43 8.11
C PHE A 33 6.22 -7.05 9.11
N GLY A 34 6.04 -6.79 10.41
CA GLY A 34 6.84 -7.37 11.47
C GLY A 34 6.73 -8.90 11.50
N ALA A 35 5.52 -9.46 11.37
CA ALA A 35 5.29 -10.89 11.33
C ALA A 35 5.93 -11.56 10.10
N ALA A 36 5.87 -10.93 8.94
CA ALA A 36 6.48 -11.46 7.73
C ALA A 36 8.02 -11.39 7.78
N LEU A 37 8.56 -10.27 8.26
CA LEU A 37 9.99 -10.06 8.37
C LEU A 37 10.65 -10.99 9.40
N SER A 38 9.98 -11.26 10.52
CA SER A 38 10.48 -12.16 11.57
C SER A 38 10.58 -13.62 11.10
N LYS A 39 9.79 -14.03 10.12
CA LYS A 39 9.89 -15.38 9.55
C LYS A 39 11.02 -15.48 8.52
N SER A 40 10.98 -14.70 7.44
CA SER A 40 12.07 -14.59 6.47
C SER A 40 11.82 -13.48 5.43
N PRO A 41 12.88 -12.95 4.79
CA PRO A 41 12.72 -12.00 3.66
C PRO A 41 11.96 -12.57 2.47
N GLN A 42 12.02 -13.88 2.27
CA GLN A 42 11.28 -14.57 1.21
C GLN A 42 9.78 -14.53 1.47
N ILE A 43 9.37 -14.80 2.71
CA ILE A 43 7.96 -14.73 3.15
C ILE A 43 7.44 -13.29 3.05
N LEU A 44 8.27 -12.29 3.37
CA LEU A 44 7.88 -10.89 3.18
C LEU A 44 7.55 -10.58 1.71
N THR A 45 8.35 -11.09 0.78
CA THR A 45 8.11 -10.92 -0.66
C THR A 45 6.87 -11.67 -1.12
N GLN A 46 6.67 -12.89 -0.61
CA GLN A 46 5.48 -13.69 -0.89
C GLN A 46 4.21 -13.00 -0.42
N VAL A 47 4.15 -12.58 0.86
CA VAL A 47 3.02 -11.84 1.43
C VAL A 47 2.75 -10.56 0.63
N HIS A 48 3.79 -9.83 0.21
CA HIS A 48 3.62 -8.64 -0.62
C HIS A 48 2.96 -8.97 -1.97
N THR A 49 3.34 -10.07 -2.62
CA THR A 49 2.73 -10.52 -3.88
C THR A 49 1.28 -10.94 -3.67
N GLU A 50 0.99 -11.69 -2.61
CA GLU A 50 -0.36 -12.13 -2.24
C GLU A 50 -1.28 -10.93 -2.00
N LEU A 51 -0.86 -9.97 -1.18
CA LEU A 51 -1.63 -8.76 -0.89
C LEU A 51 -1.83 -7.88 -2.13
N SER A 52 -0.81 -7.77 -3.00
CA SER A 52 -0.95 -7.09 -4.30
C SER A 52 -2.01 -7.75 -5.19
N ASN A 53 -2.06 -9.08 -5.21
CA ASN A 53 -3.08 -9.82 -5.98
C ASN A 53 -4.48 -9.60 -5.42
N VAL A 54 -4.62 -9.54 -4.10
CA VAL A 54 -5.90 -9.20 -3.44
C VAL A 54 -6.33 -7.78 -3.82
N SER A 55 -5.44 -6.80 -3.77
CA SER A 55 -5.75 -5.41 -4.17
C SER A 55 -6.24 -5.35 -5.62
N LYS A 56 -5.57 -6.04 -6.54
CA LYS A 56 -6.02 -6.14 -7.94
C LYS A 56 -7.40 -6.80 -8.06
N ALA A 57 -7.64 -7.88 -7.30
CA ALA A 57 -8.93 -8.56 -7.32
C ALA A 57 -10.06 -7.66 -6.82
N ILE A 58 -9.83 -6.85 -5.78
CA ILE A 58 -10.79 -5.85 -5.28
C ILE A 58 -11.08 -4.78 -6.35
N GLN A 59 -10.05 -4.33 -7.07
CA GLN A 59 -10.20 -3.30 -8.11
C GLN A 59 -10.90 -3.82 -9.36
N THR A 60 -10.68 -5.09 -9.72
CA THR A 60 -11.20 -5.69 -10.97
C THR A 60 -12.59 -6.30 -10.77
N ASN A 61 -12.92 -6.78 -9.56
CA ASN A 61 -14.16 -7.50 -9.30
C ASN A 61 -15.06 -6.71 -8.35
N GLU A 62 -16.20 -6.26 -8.87
CA GLU A 62 -17.20 -5.47 -8.14
C GLU A 62 -17.80 -6.26 -6.95
N GLU A 63 -18.00 -7.58 -7.09
CA GLU A 63 -18.54 -8.42 -6.01
C GLU A 63 -17.58 -8.44 -4.81
N ILE A 64 -16.28 -8.60 -5.08
CA ILE A 64 -15.24 -8.62 -4.03
C ILE A 64 -15.18 -7.25 -3.36
N ARG A 65 -15.24 -6.18 -4.15
CA ARG A 65 -15.20 -4.80 -3.65
C ARG A 65 -16.41 -4.50 -2.77
N THR A 66 -17.60 -4.89 -3.20
CA THR A 66 -18.84 -4.74 -2.44
C THR A 66 -18.78 -5.54 -1.14
N PHE A 67 -18.31 -6.79 -1.19
CA PHE A 67 -18.13 -7.64 -0.01
C PHE A 67 -17.17 -7.00 1.01
N VAL A 68 -15.99 -6.57 0.59
CA VAL A 68 -14.96 -6.00 1.47
C VAL A 68 -15.45 -4.70 2.14
N ASN A 69 -16.17 -3.86 1.39
CA ASN A 69 -16.65 -2.56 1.87
C ASN A 69 -17.99 -2.61 2.61
N ASN A 70 -18.60 -3.78 2.75
CA ASN A 70 -19.89 -3.90 3.42
C ASN A 70 -19.73 -4.04 4.95
N PRO A 71 -20.10 -3.02 5.74
CA PRO A 71 -19.93 -3.05 7.20
C PRO A 71 -21.04 -3.84 7.92
N THR A 72 -22.14 -4.19 7.21
CA THR A 72 -23.33 -4.78 7.83
C THR A 72 -23.26 -6.31 7.94
N LEU A 73 -22.24 -6.94 7.31
CA LEU A 73 -22.09 -8.38 7.31
C LEU A 73 -21.82 -8.92 8.72
N SER A 74 -22.47 -10.01 9.07
CA SER A 74 -22.18 -10.78 10.28
C SER A 74 -20.80 -11.44 10.19
N LEU A 75 -20.23 -11.84 11.34
CA LEU A 75 -18.94 -12.54 11.37
C LEU A 75 -18.95 -13.82 10.52
N GLN A 76 -20.07 -14.56 10.54
CA GLN A 76 -20.20 -15.80 9.76
C GLN A 76 -20.18 -15.54 8.25
N GLU A 77 -20.88 -14.49 7.80
CA GLU A 77 -20.91 -14.08 6.38
C GLU A 77 -19.55 -13.56 5.93
N ARG A 78 -18.87 -12.77 6.76
CA ARG A 78 -17.49 -12.32 6.48
C ARG A 78 -16.54 -13.51 6.32
N ASN A 79 -16.60 -14.49 7.20
CA ASN A 79 -15.73 -15.67 7.12
C ASN A 79 -16.03 -16.54 5.90
N LYS A 80 -17.30 -16.72 5.53
CA LYS A 80 -17.70 -17.42 4.29
C LYS A 80 -17.21 -16.66 3.05
N GLY A 81 -17.37 -15.33 3.02
CA GLY A 81 -16.90 -14.49 1.93
C GLY A 81 -15.37 -14.53 1.79
N LEU A 82 -14.61 -14.55 2.90
CA LEU A 82 -13.16 -14.70 2.87
C LEU A 82 -12.74 -16.06 2.30
N GLN A 83 -13.42 -17.16 2.67
CA GLN A 83 -13.13 -18.47 2.09
C GLN A 83 -13.36 -18.49 0.58
N ALA A 84 -14.45 -17.87 0.10
CA ALA A 84 -14.72 -17.74 -1.33
C ALA A 84 -13.67 -16.86 -2.03
N LEU A 85 -13.22 -15.78 -1.40
CA LEU A 85 -12.15 -14.92 -1.90
C LEU A 85 -10.83 -15.71 -2.03
N PHE A 86 -10.46 -16.45 -1.01
CA PHE A 86 -9.23 -17.26 -1.02
C PHE A 86 -9.29 -18.34 -2.10
N ALA A 87 -10.42 -19.04 -2.26
CA ALA A 87 -10.61 -20.03 -3.31
C ALA A 87 -10.48 -19.42 -4.72
N LYS A 88 -11.02 -18.21 -4.94
CA LYS A 88 -10.84 -17.48 -6.21
C LYS A 88 -9.37 -17.11 -6.45
N LEU A 89 -8.65 -16.67 -5.43
CA LEU A 89 -7.23 -16.28 -5.55
C LEU A 89 -6.32 -17.47 -5.76
N GLU A 90 -6.54 -18.57 -5.04
CA GLU A 90 -5.77 -19.81 -5.18
C GLU A 90 -6.02 -20.49 -6.55
N GLY A 91 -7.18 -20.22 -7.19
CA GLY A 91 -7.55 -20.77 -8.50
C GLY A 91 -7.06 -19.99 -9.73
N THR A 92 -6.68 -18.72 -9.58
CA THR A 92 -6.46 -17.79 -10.71
C THR A 92 -4.99 -17.57 -11.07
N GLY A 93 -4.03 -18.03 -10.27
CA GLY A 93 -2.60 -17.85 -10.54
C GLY A 93 -2.00 -18.94 -11.44
N PRO A 94 -0.92 -18.65 -12.19
CA PRO A 94 -0.20 -19.62 -13.01
C PRO A 94 0.49 -20.72 -12.18
N LYS A 95 0.66 -20.50 -10.90
CA LYS A 95 1.02 -21.50 -9.89
C LYS A 95 -0.06 -21.46 -8.82
N LYS A 96 -0.68 -22.59 -8.53
CA LYS A 96 -1.63 -22.78 -7.40
C LYS A 96 -0.88 -22.64 -6.06
N GLU A 97 -0.37 -21.47 -5.79
CA GLU A 97 0.29 -21.19 -4.50
C GLU A 97 -0.81 -20.89 -3.49
N LYS A 98 -0.85 -21.71 -2.45
CA LYS A 98 -1.72 -21.46 -1.30
C LYS A 98 -1.28 -20.15 -0.64
N LEU A 99 -2.26 -19.34 -0.24
CA LEU A 99 -2.00 -18.14 0.55
C LEU A 99 -1.22 -18.52 1.82
N SER A 100 -0.25 -17.70 2.17
CA SER A 100 0.55 -17.87 3.39
C SER A 100 -0.34 -17.77 4.64
N ASP A 101 0.06 -18.45 5.70
CA ASP A 101 -0.66 -18.39 6.99
C ASP A 101 -0.74 -16.95 7.51
N ILE A 102 0.29 -16.13 7.25
CA ILE A 102 0.30 -14.72 7.65
C ILE A 102 -0.83 -13.96 6.96
N SER A 103 -0.99 -14.14 5.65
CA SER A 103 -2.07 -13.49 4.88
C SER A 103 -3.44 -14.00 5.35
N LYS A 104 -3.61 -15.29 5.56
CA LYS A 104 -4.88 -15.86 6.07
C LYS A 104 -5.23 -15.32 7.45
N ASN A 105 -4.28 -15.30 8.37
CA ASN A 105 -4.48 -14.78 9.72
C ASN A 105 -4.76 -13.27 9.71
N PHE A 106 -4.11 -12.51 8.84
CA PHE A 106 -4.37 -11.09 8.67
C PHE A 106 -5.81 -10.81 8.26
N PHE A 107 -6.31 -11.50 7.22
CA PHE A 107 -7.69 -11.33 6.79
C PHE A 107 -8.70 -11.85 7.83
N GLY A 108 -8.39 -12.95 8.52
CA GLY A 108 -9.16 -13.45 9.64
C GLY A 108 -9.32 -12.41 10.75
N LEU A 109 -8.20 -11.79 11.15
CA LEU A 109 -8.18 -10.76 12.18
C LEU A 109 -9.00 -9.52 11.76
N LEU A 110 -8.91 -9.10 10.50
CA LEU A 110 -9.74 -7.99 9.98
C LEU A 110 -11.23 -8.36 9.96
N SER A 111 -11.56 -9.60 9.62
CA SER A 111 -12.94 -10.12 9.65
C SER A 111 -13.52 -10.12 11.08
N GLU A 112 -12.77 -10.62 12.03
CA GLU A 112 -13.16 -10.68 13.47
C GLU A 112 -13.42 -9.26 14.00
N ASN A 113 -12.55 -8.32 13.67
CA ASN A 113 -12.66 -6.93 14.11
C ASN A 113 -13.65 -6.08 13.28
N GLY A 114 -14.29 -6.64 12.24
CA GLY A 114 -15.19 -5.88 11.37
C GLY A 114 -14.50 -4.78 10.56
N ARG A 115 -13.22 -4.97 10.20
CA ARG A 115 -12.35 -3.98 9.59
C ARG A 115 -11.91 -4.34 8.17
N LEU A 116 -12.68 -5.18 7.47
CA LEU A 116 -12.38 -5.57 6.09
C LEU A 116 -12.30 -4.37 5.14
N GLY A 117 -13.08 -3.31 5.36
CA GLY A 117 -13.02 -2.08 4.56
C GLY A 117 -11.68 -1.33 4.62
N GLU A 118 -10.83 -1.62 5.62
CA GLU A 118 -9.49 -1.03 5.74
C GLU A 118 -8.43 -1.79 4.93
N VAL A 119 -8.77 -2.92 4.30
CA VAL A 119 -7.83 -3.80 3.57
C VAL A 119 -7.01 -3.03 2.54
N GLU A 120 -7.65 -2.18 1.71
CA GLU A 120 -6.94 -1.41 0.68
C GLU A 120 -5.89 -0.48 1.30
N GLY A 121 -6.27 0.27 2.34
CA GLY A 121 -5.34 1.16 3.04
C GLY A 121 -4.19 0.40 3.72
N VAL A 122 -4.47 -0.80 4.28
CA VAL A 122 -3.42 -1.64 4.87
C VAL A 122 -2.45 -2.14 3.81
N ILE A 123 -2.94 -2.54 2.62
CA ILE A 123 -2.11 -3.02 1.53
C ILE A 123 -1.22 -1.89 0.98
N GLU A 124 -1.74 -0.68 0.84
CA GLU A 124 -0.97 0.50 0.41
C GLU A 124 0.17 0.78 1.40
N ASP A 125 -0.13 0.92 2.69
CA ASP A 125 0.86 1.14 3.74
C ASP A 125 1.89 0.01 3.83
N PHE A 126 1.44 -1.25 3.72
CA PHE A 126 2.33 -2.41 3.73
C PHE A 126 3.30 -2.38 2.55
N SER A 127 2.80 -2.04 1.35
CA SER A 127 3.63 -1.92 0.14
C SER A 127 4.68 -0.82 0.30
N GLU A 128 4.32 0.29 0.95
CA GLU A 128 5.25 1.38 1.26
C GLU A 128 6.33 0.93 2.26
N LEU A 129 5.97 0.21 3.32
CA LEU A 129 6.92 -0.36 4.28
C LEU A 129 7.90 -1.33 3.62
N VAL A 130 7.41 -2.19 2.72
CA VAL A 130 8.25 -3.12 1.95
C VAL A 130 9.19 -2.37 1.02
N ALA A 131 8.71 -1.32 0.34
CA ALA A 131 9.55 -0.48 -0.53
C ALA A 131 10.65 0.20 0.28
N GLN A 132 10.32 0.79 1.43
CA GLN A 132 11.29 1.40 2.35
C GLN A 132 12.34 0.38 2.82
N HIS A 133 11.91 -0.82 3.21
CA HIS A 133 12.82 -1.89 3.65
C HIS A 133 13.77 -2.35 2.53
N LYS A 134 13.28 -2.41 1.29
CA LYS A 134 14.11 -2.73 0.12
C LYS A 134 15.01 -1.57 -0.32
N GLY A 135 14.86 -0.39 0.27
CA GLY A 135 15.56 0.82 -0.14
C GLY A 135 15.04 1.37 -1.48
N GLU A 136 13.80 1.11 -1.83
CA GLU A 136 13.15 1.67 -3.01
C GLU A 136 12.59 3.05 -2.68
N LEU A 137 12.93 4.05 -3.47
CA LEU A 137 12.35 5.39 -3.41
C LEU A 137 11.35 5.55 -4.54
N THR A 138 10.07 5.67 -4.21
CA THR A 138 9.04 5.97 -5.20
C THR A 138 8.82 7.47 -5.25
N VAL A 139 9.05 8.08 -6.41
CA VAL A 139 8.82 9.50 -6.66
C VAL A 139 7.64 9.64 -7.61
N THR A 140 6.55 10.25 -7.14
CA THR A 140 5.39 10.55 -7.98
C THR A 140 5.50 11.97 -8.50
N VAL A 141 5.62 12.12 -9.81
CA VAL A 141 5.61 13.41 -10.49
C VAL A 141 4.20 13.69 -10.97
N THR A 142 3.57 14.76 -10.47
CA THR A 142 2.25 15.18 -10.93
C THR A 142 2.39 16.34 -11.90
N SER A 143 1.84 16.20 -13.09
CA SER A 143 1.88 17.22 -14.15
C SER A 143 0.50 17.47 -14.74
N ALA A 144 0.26 18.66 -15.26
CA ALA A 144 -1.00 19.02 -15.91
C ALA A 144 -1.13 18.40 -17.32
N THR A 145 -0.01 18.04 -17.94
CA THR A 145 0.06 17.41 -19.27
C THR A 145 1.00 16.21 -19.23
N PRO A 146 0.85 15.22 -20.11
CA PRO A 146 1.78 14.12 -20.23
C PRO A 146 3.19 14.61 -20.47
N LEU A 147 4.15 14.18 -19.65
CA LEU A 147 5.55 14.58 -19.79
C LEU A 147 6.21 13.84 -20.95
N GLY A 148 6.92 14.57 -21.80
CA GLY A 148 7.74 13.98 -22.85
C GLY A 148 8.90 13.15 -22.28
N ARG A 149 9.38 12.17 -23.06
CA ARG A 149 10.46 11.26 -22.65
C ARG A 149 11.73 12.00 -22.23
N ASP A 150 12.08 13.08 -22.91
CA ASP A 150 13.26 13.89 -22.61
C ASP A 150 13.19 14.54 -21.24
N ILE A 151 12.00 15.05 -20.88
CA ILE A 151 11.76 15.67 -19.56
C ILE A 151 11.84 14.60 -18.47
N LEU A 152 11.26 13.42 -18.69
CA LEU A 152 11.33 12.30 -17.76
C LEU A 152 12.78 11.87 -17.51
N THR A 153 13.58 11.73 -18.56
CA THR A 153 14.99 11.34 -18.45
C THR A 153 15.82 12.39 -17.66
N ARG A 154 15.58 13.69 -17.92
CA ARG A 154 16.23 14.76 -17.16
C ARG A 154 15.80 14.77 -15.70
N LEU A 155 14.51 14.56 -15.40
CA LEU A 155 14.01 14.43 -14.04
C LEU A 155 14.62 13.23 -13.33
N GLU A 156 14.71 12.07 -13.98
CA GLU A 156 15.37 10.91 -13.43
C GLU A 156 16.82 11.17 -13.05
N THR A 157 17.57 11.83 -13.94
CA THR A 157 18.98 12.16 -13.71
C THR A 157 19.12 13.11 -12.53
N THR A 158 18.30 14.16 -12.46
CA THR A 158 18.31 15.14 -11.37
C THR A 158 17.88 14.49 -10.04
N LEU A 159 16.84 13.66 -10.07
CA LEU A 159 16.36 12.97 -8.88
C LEU A 159 17.38 11.97 -8.34
N LYS A 160 18.09 11.23 -9.21
CA LYS A 160 19.17 10.31 -8.82
C LYS A 160 20.34 11.02 -8.15
N GLN A 161 20.56 12.29 -8.44
CA GLN A 161 21.59 13.13 -7.81
C GLN A 161 21.16 13.71 -6.46
N SER A 162 19.87 13.68 -6.14
CA SER A 162 19.35 14.21 -4.87
C SER A 162 19.86 13.40 -3.66
N LYS A 163 19.94 14.06 -2.48
CA LYS A 163 20.34 13.39 -1.23
C LYS A 163 19.46 12.19 -0.90
N ALA A 164 18.15 12.28 -1.16
CA ALA A 164 17.20 11.19 -0.91
C ALA A 164 17.46 9.98 -1.82
N ALA A 165 17.75 10.21 -3.09
CA ALA A 165 18.04 9.14 -4.04
C ALA A 165 19.41 8.49 -3.81
N ARG A 166 20.39 9.22 -3.28
CA ARG A 166 21.70 8.65 -2.90
C ARG A 166 21.61 7.65 -1.76
N ALA A 167 20.61 7.80 -0.88
CA ALA A 167 20.33 6.86 0.20
C ALA A 167 19.49 5.65 -0.27
N ALA A 168 18.81 5.75 -1.42
CA ALA A 168 17.97 4.70 -1.97
C ALA A 168 18.76 3.84 -2.96
N LYS A 169 18.48 2.53 -2.95
CA LYS A 169 19.09 1.57 -3.90
C LYS A 169 18.40 1.63 -5.27
N ILE A 170 17.11 1.90 -5.28
CA ILE A 170 16.27 1.91 -6.49
C ILE A 170 15.36 3.13 -6.43
N VAL A 171 15.31 3.90 -7.52
CA VAL A 171 14.40 5.04 -7.67
C VAL A 171 13.37 4.69 -8.74
N LYS A 172 12.09 4.60 -8.35
CA LYS A 172 10.96 4.40 -9.25
C LYS A 172 10.26 5.72 -9.45
N ILE A 173 10.07 6.13 -10.71
CA ILE A 173 9.37 7.36 -11.05
C ILE A 173 8.01 7.00 -11.65
N SER A 174 6.95 7.50 -11.05
CA SER A 174 5.58 7.38 -11.55
C SER A 174 5.09 8.76 -12.00
N ASN A 175 4.58 8.85 -13.22
CA ASN A 175 3.97 10.07 -13.73
C ASN A 175 2.44 9.99 -13.54
N LYS A 176 1.86 10.96 -12.86
CA LYS A 176 0.41 11.13 -12.71
C LYS A 176 -0.01 12.42 -13.39
N VAL A 177 -0.85 12.31 -14.42
CA VAL A 177 -1.48 13.46 -15.08
C VAL A 177 -2.76 13.80 -14.33
N ARG A 178 -2.98 15.10 -14.09
CA ARG A 178 -4.14 15.60 -13.36
C ARG A 178 -5.02 16.45 -14.28
#